data_5cc739a37fe8bb216cd3299069ebe4fd
#
_entry.id   5cc739a37fe8bb216cd3299069ebe4fd
#
_cell.length_a   1.000
_cell.length_b   1.000
_cell.length_c   1.000
_cell.angle_alpha   90.00
_cell.angle_beta   90.00
_cell.angle_gamma   90.00
#
_symmetry.space_group_name_H-M   'P 1'
#
loop_
_entity.id
_entity.type
_entity.pdbx_description
1 polymer ?
#
loop_
_entity_poly.entity_id
_entity_poly.type
_entity_poly.pdbx_seq_one_letter_code
_entity_poly.pdbx_strand_id
1 'polypeptide(L)'
;MTRTLILTEKEGWHYQQLKLSLTKLNHSVDSACISDINILLGTNETILENQGERLPKIDNVIVRYIPGGTLEEIVFYLNILKVFESMNVRVVNNARSIESTVDKLYTSYLLNKNEIKCPETYIFRGQKAASRFISNYNFKSKLIYKPLFGSQGDNIRLI
;
A
#
# COMPACT_ATOMS: atom_id res chain seq x y z
N MET A 1 17.39 16.00 -15.68
CA MET A 1 17.21 15.94 -14.22
C MET A 1 16.07 14.98 -13.95
N THR A 2 16.28 13.96 -13.17
CA THR A 2 15.26 12.94 -12.84
C THR A 2 14.22 13.52 -11.91
N ARG A 3 12.92 13.37 -12.22
CA ARG A 3 11.84 13.89 -11.38
C ARG A 3 11.19 12.75 -10.61
N THR A 4 11.10 12.90 -9.29
CA THR A 4 10.51 11.92 -8.38
C THR A 4 9.33 12.55 -7.62
N LEU A 5 8.18 11.89 -7.70
CA LEU A 5 6.99 12.22 -6.92
C LEU A 5 6.93 11.32 -5.70
N ILE A 6 6.83 11.89 -4.50
CA ILE A 6 6.61 11.14 -3.26
C ILE A 6 5.12 11.23 -2.91
N LEU A 7 4.43 10.09 -2.94
CA LEU A 7 3.04 10.00 -2.50
C LEU A 7 2.99 9.91 -0.98
N THR A 8 2.50 10.96 -0.34
CA THR A 8 2.42 11.07 1.13
C THR A 8 1.26 11.97 1.53
N GLU A 9 0.70 11.76 2.70
CA GLU A 9 -0.31 12.66 3.28
C GLU A 9 0.31 13.94 3.84
N LYS A 10 1.53 13.83 4.40
CA LYS A 10 2.20 14.94 5.09
C LYS A 10 3.69 14.97 4.75
N GLU A 11 4.22 16.16 4.63
CA GLU A 11 5.66 16.40 4.48
C GLU A 11 6.43 16.29 5.82
N GLY A 12 6.13 15.21 6.57
CA GLY A 12 6.76 14.91 7.85
C GLY A 12 8.21 14.43 7.71
N TRP A 13 8.78 13.96 8.83
CA TRP A 13 10.19 13.55 8.91
C TRP A 13 10.63 12.57 7.80
N HIS A 14 9.83 11.54 7.52
CA HIS A 14 10.18 10.56 6.48
C HIS A 14 10.26 11.18 5.08
N TYR A 15 9.32 12.07 4.75
CA TYR A 15 9.36 12.81 3.49
C TYR A 15 10.63 13.65 3.40
N GLN A 16 10.95 14.40 4.45
CA GLN A 16 12.13 15.27 4.48
C GLN A 16 13.43 14.48 4.30
N GLN A 17 13.56 13.30 4.92
CA GLN A 17 14.74 12.44 4.76
C GLN A 17 14.84 11.88 3.32
N LEU A 18 13.73 11.45 2.73
CA LEU A 18 13.68 11.00 1.34
C LEU A 18 14.06 12.15 0.39
N LYS A 19 13.45 13.32 0.58
CA LYS A 19 13.72 14.53 -0.23
C LYS A 19 15.20 14.90 -0.18
N LEU A 20 15.78 14.98 1.01
CA LEU A 20 17.22 15.26 1.18
C LEU A 20 18.10 14.27 0.44
N SER A 21 17.82 12.98 0.58
CA SER A 21 18.60 11.92 -0.06
C SER A 21 18.48 11.95 -1.59
N LEU A 22 17.28 12.13 -2.10
CA LEU A 22 17.03 12.22 -3.54
C LEU A 22 17.63 13.48 -4.15
N THR A 23 17.56 14.62 -3.47
CA THR A 23 18.17 15.87 -3.94
C THR A 23 19.69 15.75 -4.03
N LYS A 24 20.34 15.05 -3.10
CA LYS A 24 21.79 14.73 -3.17
C LYS A 24 22.13 13.86 -4.40
N LEU A 25 21.16 13.10 -4.90
CA LEU A 25 21.28 12.27 -6.12
C LEU A 25 20.82 13.01 -7.38
N ASN A 26 20.69 14.35 -7.34
CA ASN A 26 20.25 15.19 -8.44
C ASN A 26 18.81 14.92 -8.94
N HIS A 27 17.90 14.50 -8.04
CA HIS A 27 16.49 14.44 -8.35
C HIS A 27 15.78 15.74 -8.02
N SER A 28 14.82 16.17 -8.87
CA SER A 28 13.75 17.08 -8.49
C SER A 28 12.70 16.28 -7.73
N VAL A 29 12.25 16.79 -6.59
CA VAL A 29 11.34 16.04 -5.70
C VAL A 29 10.10 16.87 -5.42
N ASP A 30 8.96 16.32 -5.82
CA ASP A 30 7.63 16.86 -5.55
C ASP A 30 6.87 15.91 -4.60
N SER A 31 5.79 16.37 -3.98
CA SER A 31 4.89 15.58 -3.15
C SER A 31 3.45 15.73 -3.60
N ALA A 32 2.65 14.69 -3.40
CA ALA A 32 1.21 14.73 -3.55
C ALA A 32 0.54 13.72 -2.61
N CYS A 33 -0.72 13.96 -2.25
CA CYS A 33 -1.56 12.91 -1.69
C CYS A 33 -2.18 12.13 -2.84
N ILE A 34 -2.17 10.80 -2.77
CA ILE A 34 -2.75 9.97 -3.84
C ILE A 34 -4.25 10.20 -4.01
N SER A 35 -4.96 10.61 -2.93
CA SER A 35 -6.37 10.99 -2.97
C SER A 35 -6.66 12.25 -3.79
N ASP A 36 -5.65 13.09 -4.01
CA ASP A 36 -5.79 14.33 -4.76
C ASP A 36 -5.44 14.17 -6.26
N ILE A 37 -5.03 12.95 -6.64
CA ILE A 37 -4.66 12.64 -8.02
C ILE A 37 -5.89 12.18 -8.80
N ASN A 38 -6.15 12.85 -9.90
CA ASN A 38 -7.17 12.50 -10.88
C ASN A 38 -6.53 11.97 -12.17
N ILE A 39 -7.29 11.14 -12.89
CA ILE A 39 -6.89 10.60 -14.19
C ILE A 39 -7.91 11.10 -15.23
N LEU A 40 -7.42 11.80 -16.25
CA LEU A 40 -8.21 12.21 -17.39
C LEU A 40 -7.83 11.33 -18.59
N LEU A 41 -8.79 10.56 -19.06
CA LEU A 41 -8.64 9.67 -20.22
C LEU A 41 -9.16 10.39 -21.46
N GLY A 42 -8.26 10.99 -22.22
CA GLY A 42 -8.59 11.59 -23.52
C GLY A 42 -8.45 10.58 -24.67
N THR A 43 -8.81 11.00 -25.87
CA THR A 43 -8.75 10.13 -27.07
C THR A 43 -7.31 9.72 -27.41
N ASN A 44 -6.34 10.60 -27.19
CA ASN A 44 -4.95 10.40 -27.62
C ASN A 44 -3.93 10.46 -26.46
N GLU A 45 -4.37 10.83 -25.26
CA GLU A 45 -3.45 10.92 -24.12
C GLU A 45 -4.16 10.59 -22.79
N THR A 46 -3.36 10.13 -21.84
CA THR A 46 -3.74 9.99 -20.43
C THR A 46 -3.05 11.09 -19.65
N ILE A 47 -3.81 11.90 -18.93
CA ILE A 47 -3.30 13.01 -18.12
C ILE A 47 -3.52 12.65 -16.65
N LEU A 48 -2.51 12.84 -15.85
CA LEU A 48 -2.60 12.81 -14.39
C LEU A 48 -2.58 14.24 -13.87
N GLU A 49 -3.51 14.54 -13.00
CA GLU A 49 -3.63 15.85 -12.34
C GLU A 49 -3.53 15.69 -10.83
N ASN A 50 -2.94 16.69 -10.18
CA ASN A 50 -2.96 16.85 -8.74
C ASN A 50 -3.66 18.17 -8.41
N GLN A 51 -4.79 18.11 -7.71
CA GLN A 51 -5.59 19.29 -7.34
C GLN A 51 -5.96 20.19 -8.52
N GLY A 52 -6.24 19.60 -9.68
CA GLY A 52 -6.64 20.31 -10.90
C GLY A 52 -5.47 20.82 -11.75
N GLU A 53 -4.23 20.62 -11.31
CA GLU A 53 -3.04 20.96 -12.10
C GLU A 53 -2.43 19.70 -12.72
N ARG A 54 -2.11 19.77 -14.01
CA ARG A 54 -1.47 18.65 -14.72
C ARG A 54 -0.12 18.35 -14.09
N LEU A 55 0.08 17.09 -13.71
CA LEU A 55 1.38 16.61 -13.25
C LEU A 55 2.40 16.71 -14.39
N PRO A 56 3.58 17.24 -14.12
CA PRO A 56 4.67 17.22 -15.09
C PRO A 56 5.11 15.78 -15.36
N LYS A 57 5.98 15.59 -16.37
CA LYS A 57 6.55 14.27 -16.61
C LYS A 57 7.29 13.79 -15.35
N ILE A 58 6.84 12.66 -14.80
CA ILE A 58 7.42 11.99 -13.64
C ILE A 58 8.24 10.78 -14.13
N ASP A 59 9.43 10.59 -13.57
CA ASP A 59 10.27 9.42 -13.86
C ASP A 59 10.12 8.34 -12.79
N ASN A 60 9.93 8.76 -11.52
CA ASN A 60 9.76 7.83 -10.39
C ASN A 60 8.63 8.29 -9.47
N VAL A 61 7.93 7.31 -8.92
CA VAL A 61 6.98 7.49 -7.81
C VAL A 61 7.45 6.70 -6.62
N ILE A 62 7.54 7.32 -5.44
CA ILE A 62 7.77 6.63 -4.17
C ILE A 62 6.48 6.66 -3.37
N VAL A 63 5.89 5.48 -3.15
CA VAL A 63 4.67 5.35 -2.36
C VAL A 63 5.04 5.27 -0.89
N ARG A 64 4.85 6.38 -0.18
CA ARG A 64 5.10 6.45 1.26
C ARG A 64 3.83 6.21 2.06
N TYR A 65 2.68 6.60 1.51
CA TYR A 65 1.40 6.48 2.19
C TYR A 65 0.26 6.30 1.19
N ILE A 66 -0.67 5.43 1.55
CA ILE A 66 -1.97 5.30 0.90
C ILE A 66 -3.02 5.49 2.00
N PRO A 67 -3.96 6.44 1.84
CA PRO A 67 -5.03 6.66 2.81
C PRO A 67 -5.88 5.41 3.00
N GLY A 68 -6.43 5.24 4.20
CA GLY A 68 -7.52 4.31 4.41
C GLY A 68 -8.78 4.82 3.72
N GLY A 69 -9.71 3.91 3.42
CA GLY A 69 -10.95 4.28 2.76
C GLY A 69 -11.85 3.08 2.48
N THR A 70 -12.88 3.28 1.68
CA THR A 70 -13.74 2.23 1.14
C THR A 70 -12.95 1.31 0.21
N LEU A 71 -13.52 0.16 -0.14
CA LEU A 71 -12.89 -0.75 -1.10
C LEU A 71 -12.68 -0.06 -2.46
N GLU A 72 -13.65 0.74 -2.88
CA GLU A 72 -13.61 1.48 -4.14
C GLU A 72 -12.47 2.50 -4.16
N GLU A 73 -12.28 3.24 -3.07
CA GLU A 73 -11.18 4.21 -2.94
C GLU A 73 -9.82 3.51 -2.96
N ILE A 74 -9.66 2.41 -2.23
CA ILE A 74 -8.40 1.64 -2.23
C ILE A 74 -8.09 1.08 -3.62
N VAL A 75 -9.10 0.52 -4.32
CA VAL A 75 -8.95 0.05 -5.70
C VAL A 75 -8.58 1.20 -6.64
N PHE A 76 -9.19 2.36 -6.46
CA PHE A 76 -8.88 3.56 -7.26
C PHE A 76 -7.42 3.98 -7.06
N TYR A 77 -6.93 4.06 -5.81
CA TYR A 77 -5.53 4.40 -5.52
C TYR A 77 -4.55 3.40 -6.14
N LEU A 78 -4.83 2.09 -6.03
CA LEU A 78 -4.00 1.08 -6.67
C LEU A 78 -4.01 1.21 -8.20
N ASN A 79 -5.14 1.58 -8.80
CA ASN A 79 -5.23 1.82 -10.24
C ASN A 79 -4.45 3.06 -10.67
N ILE A 80 -4.40 4.14 -9.87
CA ILE A 80 -3.51 5.29 -10.12
C ILE A 80 -2.05 4.81 -10.23
N LEU A 81 -1.59 3.94 -9.30
CA LEU A 81 -0.23 3.41 -9.36
C LEU A 81 0.00 2.57 -10.62
N LYS A 82 -0.96 1.72 -11.01
CA LYS A 82 -0.89 0.94 -12.27
C LYS A 82 -0.85 1.84 -13.50
N VAL A 83 -1.54 2.98 -13.48
CA VAL A 83 -1.47 3.98 -14.57
C VAL A 83 -0.08 4.58 -14.64
N PHE A 84 0.53 4.99 -13.53
CA PHE A 84 1.93 5.44 -13.52
C PHE A 84 2.86 4.37 -14.12
N GLU A 85 2.72 3.11 -13.70
CA GLU A 85 3.51 1.99 -14.23
C GLU A 85 3.32 1.82 -15.75
N SER A 86 2.08 1.92 -16.24
CA SER A 86 1.77 1.81 -17.69
C SER A 86 2.35 2.97 -18.51
N MET A 87 2.59 4.10 -17.88
CA MET A 87 3.27 5.27 -18.47
C MET A 87 4.80 5.20 -18.37
N ASN A 88 5.36 4.01 -18.07
CA ASN A 88 6.79 3.77 -17.85
C ASN A 88 7.40 4.57 -16.69
N VAL A 89 6.61 4.94 -15.70
CA VAL A 89 7.08 5.52 -14.44
C VAL A 89 7.47 4.39 -13.49
N ARG A 90 8.66 4.49 -12.90
CA ARG A 90 9.09 3.52 -11.88
C ARG A 90 8.39 3.77 -10.56
N VAL A 91 7.50 2.86 -10.14
CA VAL A 91 6.76 2.95 -8.88
C VAL A 91 7.39 2.07 -7.80
N VAL A 92 7.70 2.66 -6.63
CA VAL A 92 8.30 1.99 -5.46
C VAL A 92 7.47 2.30 -4.21
N ASN A 93 6.89 1.33 -3.55
CA ASN A 93 6.62 -0.04 -3.97
C ASN A 93 5.53 -0.06 -5.05
N ASN A 94 5.58 -1.04 -5.95
CA ASN A 94 4.61 -1.14 -7.02
C ASN A 94 3.21 -1.55 -6.52
N ALA A 95 2.18 -1.28 -7.34
CA ALA A 95 0.78 -1.52 -6.98
C ALA A 95 0.53 -2.97 -6.53
N ARG A 96 1.08 -3.96 -7.25
CA ARG A 96 0.91 -5.40 -6.94
C ARG A 96 1.52 -5.77 -5.58
N SER A 97 2.70 -5.23 -5.26
CA SER A 97 3.36 -5.49 -3.97
C SER A 97 2.55 -4.91 -2.82
N ILE A 98 2.03 -3.69 -2.99
CA ILE A 98 1.18 -3.03 -1.99
C ILE A 98 -0.11 -3.84 -1.78
N GLU A 99 -0.81 -4.19 -2.85
CA GLU A 99 -2.02 -5.01 -2.82
C GLU A 99 -1.78 -6.33 -2.05
N SER A 100 -0.67 -7.02 -2.35
CA SER A 100 -0.31 -8.28 -1.69
C SER A 100 -0.02 -8.12 -0.19
N THR A 101 0.49 -6.97 0.25
CA THR A 101 0.84 -6.73 1.66
C THR A 101 -0.31 -6.23 2.52
N VAL A 102 -1.33 -5.63 1.91
CA VAL A 102 -2.55 -5.19 2.60
C VAL A 102 -3.42 -6.38 3.03
N ASP A 103 -3.47 -7.43 2.22
CA ASP A 103 -4.17 -8.68 2.49
C ASP A 103 -3.32 -9.60 3.39
N LYS A 104 -3.65 -9.68 4.67
CA LYS A 104 -2.92 -10.51 5.65
C LYS A 104 -3.03 -12.01 5.36
N LEU A 105 -4.13 -12.46 4.73
CA LEU A 105 -4.27 -13.85 4.29
C LEU A 105 -3.23 -14.14 3.21
N TYR A 106 -3.25 -13.34 2.15
CA TYR A 106 -2.38 -13.57 1.01
C TYR A 106 -0.90 -13.38 1.37
N THR A 107 -0.58 -12.37 2.19
CA THR A 107 0.78 -12.21 2.76
C THR A 107 1.23 -13.44 3.52
N SER A 108 0.40 -13.96 4.45
CA SER A 108 0.74 -15.16 5.25
C SER A 108 0.91 -16.40 4.36
N TYR A 109 0.07 -16.55 3.34
CA TYR A 109 0.20 -17.62 2.35
C TYR A 109 1.53 -17.51 1.57
N LEU A 110 1.88 -16.31 1.10
CA LEU A 110 3.13 -16.10 0.36
C LEU A 110 4.37 -16.37 1.23
N LEU A 111 4.36 -15.93 2.49
CA LEU A 111 5.44 -16.19 3.44
C LEU A 111 5.61 -17.71 3.64
N ASN A 112 4.52 -18.42 3.91
CA ASN A 112 4.54 -19.87 4.09
C ASN A 112 5.01 -20.60 2.82
N LYS A 113 4.47 -20.22 1.66
CA LYS A 113 4.84 -20.81 0.36
C LYS A 113 6.34 -20.67 0.04
N ASN A 114 6.95 -19.57 0.47
CA ASN A 114 8.36 -19.30 0.25
C ASN A 114 9.26 -19.71 1.44
N GLU A 115 8.74 -20.53 2.35
CA GLU A 115 9.47 -21.05 3.53
C GLU A 115 10.04 -19.96 4.44
N ILE A 116 9.45 -18.75 4.41
CA ILE A 116 9.82 -17.66 5.28
C ILE A 116 9.19 -17.92 6.65
N LYS A 117 10.05 -17.99 7.68
CA LYS A 117 9.61 -18.28 9.04
C LYS A 117 8.63 -17.21 9.54
N CYS A 118 7.42 -17.61 9.81
CA CYS A 118 6.35 -16.77 10.33
C CYS A 118 5.56 -17.51 11.42
N PRO A 119 4.81 -16.81 12.28
CA PRO A 119 3.92 -17.45 13.23
C PRO A 119 2.86 -18.30 12.52
N GLU A 120 2.50 -19.41 13.14
CA GLU A 120 1.41 -20.25 12.68
C GLU A 120 0.11 -19.43 12.61
N THR A 121 -0.59 -19.50 11.47
CA THR A 121 -1.70 -18.59 11.17
C THR A 121 -2.90 -19.39 10.69
N TYR A 122 -4.05 -19.17 11.31
CA TYR A 122 -5.32 -19.78 10.98
C TYR A 122 -6.29 -18.71 10.52
N ILE A 123 -6.99 -18.94 9.41
CA ILE A 123 -7.84 -17.94 8.78
C ILE A 123 -9.26 -18.51 8.65
N PHE A 124 -10.24 -17.74 9.14
CA PHE A 124 -11.63 -18.16 9.16
C PHE A 124 -12.55 -17.09 8.58
N ARG A 125 -13.54 -17.53 7.81
CA ARG A 125 -14.66 -16.69 7.43
C ARG A 125 -15.75 -16.75 8.51
N GLY A 126 -15.67 -15.82 9.45
CA GLY A 126 -16.70 -15.64 10.46
C GLY A 126 -16.40 -16.30 11.81
N GLN A 127 -17.00 -15.71 12.83
CA GLN A 127 -16.76 -16.01 14.24
C GLN A 127 -17.08 -17.47 14.62
N LYS A 128 -18.20 -18.04 14.11
CA LYS A 128 -18.60 -19.41 14.45
C LYS A 128 -17.55 -20.47 14.10
N ALA A 129 -16.92 -20.32 12.92
CA ALA A 129 -15.88 -21.25 12.49
C ALA A 129 -14.62 -21.10 13.34
N ALA A 130 -14.21 -19.87 13.63
CA ALA A 130 -13.07 -19.56 14.50
C ALA A 130 -13.29 -20.11 15.91
N SER A 131 -14.45 -19.85 16.55
CA SER A 131 -14.75 -20.32 17.89
C SER A 131 -14.75 -21.86 17.98
N ARG A 132 -15.34 -22.54 17.01
CA ARG A 132 -15.30 -24.02 16.95
C ARG A 132 -13.88 -24.55 16.88
N PHE A 133 -13.04 -23.93 16.07
CA PHE A 133 -11.65 -24.35 15.94
C PHE A 133 -10.88 -24.13 17.26
N ILE A 134 -11.00 -22.94 17.86
CA ILE A 134 -10.35 -22.59 19.12
C ILE A 134 -10.78 -23.55 20.25
N SER A 135 -12.07 -23.90 20.35
CA SER A 135 -12.57 -24.82 21.37
C SER A 135 -12.07 -26.26 21.22
N ASN A 136 -11.72 -26.68 20.02
CA ASN A 136 -11.29 -28.05 19.72
C ASN A 136 -9.76 -28.20 19.63
N TYR A 137 -9.02 -27.11 19.68
CA TYR A 137 -7.58 -27.13 19.52
C TYR A 137 -6.87 -26.74 20.83
N ASN A 138 -5.93 -27.54 21.26
CA ASN A 138 -5.16 -27.26 22.48
C ASN A 138 -3.91 -26.43 22.13
N PHE A 139 -4.03 -25.13 22.20
CA PHE A 139 -2.92 -24.21 21.95
C PHE A 139 -1.94 -24.22 23.12
N LYS A 140 -0.65 -24.33 22.80
CA LYS A 140 0.43 -24.23 23.78
C LYS A 140 0.80 -22.78 24.12
N SER A 141 0.32 -21.81 23.38
CA SER A 141 0.64 -20.39 23.50
C SER A 141 -0.60 -19.52 23.35
N LYS A 142 -0.48 -18.27 23.80
CA LYS A 142 -1.52 -17.27 23.60
C LYS A 142 -1.74 -17.00 22.11
N LEU A 143 -2.99 -16.76 21.73
CA LEU A 143 -3.37 -16.44 20.35
C LEU A 143 -3.55 -14.94 20.18
N ILE A 144 -3.27 -14.47 18.98
CA ILE A 144 -3.53 -13.09 18.58
C ILE A 144 -4.57 -13.08 17.48
N TYR A 145 -5.70 -12.46 17.75
CA TYR A 145 -6.69 -12.14 16.72
C TYR A 145 -6.26 -10.89 15.96
N LYS A 146 -6.34 -10.95 14.63
CA LYS A 146 -6.12 -9.81 13.73
C LYS A 146 -7.23 -9.76 12.69
N PRO A 147 -7.78 -8.57 12.37
CA PRO A 147 -8.67 -8.43 11.22
C PRO A 147 -7.88 -8.72 9.93
N LEU A 148 -8.57 -9.22 8.91
CA LEU A 148 -7.95 -9.53 7.62
C LEU A 148 -7.35 -8.29 6.96
N PHE A 149 -8.11 -7.20 6.97
CA PHE A 149 -7.69 -5.88 6.50
C PHE A 149 -7.53 -4.92 7.68
N GLY A 150 -6.72 -3.90 7.52
CA GLY A 150 -6.41 -2.89 8.53
C GLY A 150 -4.90 -2.66 8.65
N SER A 151 -4.55 -1.51 9.21
CA SER A 151 -3.16 -1.05 9.37
C SER A 151 -2.89 -0.65 10.83
N GLN A 152 -1.65 -0.33 11.15
CA GLN A 152 -1.21 0.26 12.42
C GLN A 152 -1.61 -0.49 13.71
N GLY A 153 -1.96 -1.77 13.60
CA GLY A 153 -2.33 -2.57 14.76
C GLY A 153 -3.79 -2.43 15.21
N ASP A 154 -4.62 -1.75 14.44
CA ASP A 154 -6.02 -1.56 14.78
C ASP A 154 -6.75 -2.90 14.92
N ASN A 155 -7.58 -2.98 15.98
CA ASN A 155 -8.38 -4.16 16.31
C ASN A 155 -7.61 -5.47 16.51
N ILE A 156 -6.31 -5.42 16.79
CA ILE A 156 -5.53 -6.58 17.25
C ILE A 156 -5.91 -6.88 18.70
N ARG A 157 -6.19 -8.16 18.99
CA ARG A 157 -6.59 -8.60 20.34
C ARG A 157 -5.81 -9.84 20.73
N LEU A 158 -5.44 -9.93 22.00
CA LEU A 158 -4.94 -11.15 22.62
C LEU A 158 -6.14 -12.03 23.01
N ILE A 159 -6.07 -13.33 22.73
CA ILE A 159 -7.08 -14.33 23.09
C ILE A 159 -6.45 -15.36 24.04
#